data_ba864a9dfabe8dc2971501bcc6d80099
#
_entry.id   ba864a9dfabe8dc2971501bcc6d80099
#
_cell.length_a   1.000
_cell.length_b   1.000
_cell.length_c   1.000
_cell.angle_alpha   90.00
_cell.angle_beta   90.00
_cell.angle_gamma   90.00
#
_symmetry.space_group_name_H-M   'P 1'
#
loop_
_entity.id
_entity.type
_entity.pdbx_description
1 polymer ?
#
loop_
_entity_poly.entity_id
_entity_poly.type
_entity_poly.pdbx_seq_one_letter_code
_entity_poly.pdbx_strand_id
1 'polypeptide(L)'
;MIDREALARLHENNLEVLLNSKLSDLGYPQDSVYKLFRFITAIYKQLPPELITWKFNVVLPVGNWNFDDKTINNINNLGRVFTEACTILAVSDTQFIIERYDNEFSDAHIRYSYYSSLNEKIVLGEDEIRLDQYFESTASSIFAQPTYKELDEAMDFYYERFARTSSCLILNQAWEDTSKCEFIAKPEHFMRDSLYQCLQAVLRNHSVKREQNVDATHPVDIKVIWPVITNVALIEVKWLGDSGSTHYRDKRANEGAKQLIDYIASSVEEEPDKHFIGYLTVFDGRRGKNKNQYASKEIKYKPEYLGNPLMKFRRFYMQQA
;
A
#
# COMPACT_ATOMS: atom_id res chain seq x y z
N MET A 1 -11.58 22.17 0.58
CA MET A 1 -10.67 21.00 0.53
C MET A 1 -11.45 19.90 -0.13
N ILE A 2 -11.06 19.45 -1.34
CA ILE A 2 -11.79 18.42 -2.08
C ILE A 2 -11.52 17.10 -1.36
N ASP A 3 -12.58 16.43 -0.96
CA ASP A 3 -12.52 15.11 -0.35
C ASP A 3 -11.96 14.11 -1.38
N ARG A 4 -10.73 13.65 -1.15
CA ARG A 4 -10.03 12.74 -2.08
C ARG A 4 -10.67 11.34 -2.13
N GLU A 5 -11.32 10.90 -1.04
CA GLU A 5 -12.08 9.65 -1.07
C GLU A 5 -13.31 9.77 -1.97
N ALA A 6 -14.01 10.93 -1.92
CA ALA A 6 -15.12 11.20 -2.82
C ALA A 6 -14.65 11.30 -4.27
N LEU A 7 -13.45 11.87 -4.51
CA LEU A 7 -12.86 11.94 -5.84
C LEU A 7 -12.44 10.57 -6.37
N ALA A 8 -11.84 9.73 -5.52
CA ALA A 8 -11.50 8.36 -5.88
C ALA A 8 -12.74 7.52 -6.21
N ARG A 9 -13.78 7.61 -5.39
CA ARG A 9 -15.09 6.97 -5.65
C ARG A 9 -15.76 7.50 -6.92
N LEU A 10 -15.65 8.79 -7.20
CA LEU A 10 -16.12 9.39 -8.46
C LEU A 10 -15.35 8.84 -9.66
N HIS A 11 -14.06 8.65 -9.56
CA HIS A 11 -13.26 8.05 -10.62
C HIS A 11 -13.53 6.56 -10.80
N GLU A 12 -13.67 5.79 -9.73
CA GLU A 12 -14.08 4.39 -9.78
C GLU A 12 -15.48 4.26 -10.43
N ASN A 13 -16.45 5.06 -9.97
CA ASN A 13 -17.80 5.09 -10.54
C ASN A 13 -17.79 5.56 -12.00
N ASN A 14 -16.96 6.53 -12.39
CA ASN A 14 -16.88 6.99 -13.77
C ASN A 14 -16.24 5.96 -14.69
N LEU A 15 -15.20 5.24 -14.26
CA LEU A 15 -14.61 4.15 -15.04
C LEU A 15 -15.63 3.02 -15.23
N GLU A 16 -16.33 2.64 -14.17
CA GLU A 16 -17.37 1.64 -14.19
C GLU A 16 -18.53 2.05 -15.10
N VAL A 17 -19.02 3.29 -14.97
CA VAL A 17 -20.09 3.84 -15.80
C VAL A 17 -19.68 3.90 -17.28
N LEU A 18 -18.43 4.35 -17.54
CA LEU A 18 -17.88 4.40 -18.89
C LEU A 18 -17.78 3.01 -19.51
N LEU A 19 -17.26 2.04 -18.76
CA LEU A 19 -17.12 0.65 -19.21
C LEU A 19 -18.48 0.02 -19.46
N ASN A 20 -19.43 0.19 -18.56
CA ASN A 20 -20.79 -0.36 -18.70
C ASN A 20 -21.53 0.27 -19.89
N SER A 21 -21.37 1.57 -20.15
CA SER A 21 -21.95 2.23 -21.32
C SER A 21 -21.38 1.65 -22.62
N LYS A 22 -20.04 1.57 -22.74
CA LYS A 22 -19.39 1.01 -23.92
C LYS A 22 -19.73 -0.47 -24.14
N LEU A 23 -19.83 -1.24 -23.07
CA LEU A 23 -20.21 -2.65 -23.15
C LEU A 23 -21.64 -2.84 -23.60
N SER A 24 -22.57 -2.01 -23.12
CA SER A 24 -23.95 -2.02 -23.57
C SER A 24 -24.05 -1.75 -25.08
N ASP A 25 -23.28 -0.78 -25.58
CA ASP A 25 -23.23 -0.44 -27.00
C ASP A 25 -22.65 -1.58 -27.86
N LEU A 26 -21.76 -2.39 -27.30
CA LEU A 26 -21.16 -3.58 -27.93
C LEU A 26 -21.98 -4.85 -27.73
N GLY A 27 -23.11 -4.80 -27.00
CA GLY A 27 -23.99 -5.94 -26.75
C GLY A 27 -23.50 -6.91 -25.69
N TYR A 28 -22.60 -6.51 -24.82
CA TYR A 28 -22.12 -7.35 -23.73
C TYR A 28 -23.10 -7.38 -22.54
N PRO A 29 -23.18 -8.51 -21.80
CA PRO A 29 -23.93 -8.57 -20.55
C PRO A 29 -23.42 -7.55 -19.54
N GLN A 30 -24.32 -6.87 -18.83
CA GLN A 30 -23.97 -5.80 -17.86
C GLN A 30 -23.04 -6.24 -16.72
N ASP A 31 -23.02 -7.55 -16.39
CA ASP A 31 -22.19 -8.09 -15.33
C ASP A 31 -20.75 -8.50 -15.77
N SER A 32 -20.46 -8.36 -17.07
CA SER A 32 -19.18 -8.80 -17.65
C SER A 32 -17.98 -8.04 -17.10
N VAL A 33 -18.11 -6.73 -16.86
CA VAL A 33 -17.04 -5.92 -16.26
C VAL A 33 -16.75 -6.37 -14.82
N TYR A 34 -17.81 -6.60 -14.04
CA TYR A 34 -17.65 -7.06 -12.66
C TYR A 34 -16.99 -8.42 -12.58
N LYS A 35 -17.32 -9.33 -13.49
CA LYS A 35 -16.66 -10.63 -13.58
C LYS A 35 -15.18 -10.48 -13.86
N LEU A 36 -14.82 -9.63 -14.84
CA LEU A 36 -13.43 -9.34 -15.18
C LEU A 36 -12.68 -8.74 -13.97
N PHE A 37 -13.25 -7.72 -13.35
CA PHE A 37 -12.61 -7.05 -12.20
C PHE A 37 -12.43 -7.97 -11.00
N ARG A 38 -13.43 -8.77 -10.67
CA ARG A 38 -13.32 -9.78 -9.61
C ARG A 38 -12.24 -10.79 -9.91
N PHE A 39 -12.15 -11.24 -11.16
CA PHE A 39 -11.15 -12.22 -11.56
C PHE A 39 -9.73 -11.63 -11.51
N ILE A 40 -9.52 -10.41 -12.02
CA ILE A 40 -8.23 -9.71 -11.91
C ILE A 40 -7.84 -9.51 -10.43
N THR A 41 -8.79 -9.06 -9.62
CA THR A 41 -8.57 -8.93 -8.17
C THR A 41 -8.20 -10.26 -7.52
N ALA A 42 -8.81 -11.37 -7.94
CA ALA A 42 -8.49 -12.71 -7.45
C ALA A 42 -7.08 -13.15 -7.86
N ILE A 43 -6.63 -12.82 -9.08
CA ILE A 43 -5.23 -13.04 -9.52
C ILE A 43 -4.28 -12.32 -8.57
N TYR A 44 -4.49 -11.01 -8.34
CA TYR A 44 -3.60 -10.22 -7.51
C TYR A 44 -3.65 -10.53 -6.01
N LYS A 45 -4.71 -11.20 -5.55
CA LYS A 45 -4.74 -11.79 -4.20
C LYS A 45 -3.79 -12.96 -4.05
N GLN A 46 -3.61 -13.76 -5.10
CA GLN A 46 -2.72 -14.92 -5.09
C GLN A 46 -1.28 -14.55 -5.44
N LEU A 47 -1.10 -13.61 -6.36
CA LEU A 47 0.20 -13.18 -6.85
C LEU A 47 0.21 -11.66 -6.99
N PRO A 48 0.79 -10.94 -6.02
CA PRO A 48 0.90 -9.49 -6.06
C PRO A 48 1.62 -9.01 -7.33
N PRO A 49 1.17 -7.91 -7.97
CA PRO A 49 1.75 -7.42 -9.23
C PRO A 49 3.24 -7.15 -9.16
N GLU A 50 3.78 -6.80 -8.00
CA GLU A 50 5.21 -6.57 -7.79
C GLU A 50 6.08 -7.83 -8.02
N LEU A 51 5.46 -9.00 -7.95
CA LEU A 51 6.12 -10.27 -8.23
C LEU A 51 5.97 -10.71 -9.69
N ILE A 52 5.11 -10.02 -10.47
CA ILE A 52 4.87 -10.33 -11.87
C ILE A 52 5.83 -9.52 -12.73
N THR A 53 6.87 -10.16 -13.25
CA THR A 53 7.88 -9.54 -14.11
C THR A 53 7.60 -9.75 -15.61
N TRP A 54 6.53 -10.46 -15.95
CA TRP A 54 6.12 -10.78 -17.31
C TRP A 54 4.78 -10.14 -17.65
N LYS A 55 4.52 -10.00 -18.95
CA LYS A 55 3.25 -9.51 -19.47
C LYS A 55 2.21 -10.62 -19.51
N PHE A 56 0.94 -10.26 -19.31
CA PHE A 56 -0.16 -11.20 -19.44
C PHE A 56 -1.45 -10.52 -19.88
N ASN A 57 -2.36 -11.31 -20.41
CA ASN A 57 -3.72 -10.90 -20.68
C ASN A 57 -4.69 -11.70 -19.81
N VAL A 58 -5.79 -11.07 -19.40
CA VAL A 58 -6.97 -11.73 -18.89
C VAL A 58 -8.11 -11.48 -19.87
N VAL A 59 -8.67 -12.54 -20.38
CA VAL A 59 -9.79 -12.48 -21.35
C VAL A 59 -11.02 -13.06 -20.68
N LEU A 60 -12.12 -12.34 -20.75
CA LEU A 60 -13.43 -12.86 -20.40
C LEU A 60 -14.11 -13.31 -21.70
N PRO A 61 -14.27 -14.63 -21.91
CA PRO A 61 -14.95 -15.14 -23.09
C PRO A 61 -16.42 -14.70 -23.09
N VAL A 62 -16.90 -14.25 -24.24
CA VAL A 62 -18.30 -13.91 -24.44
C VAL A 62 -18.95 -14.95 -25.35
N GLY A 63 -20.12 -15.46 -24.96
CA GLY A 63 -20.81 -16.51 -25.71
C GLY A 63 -20.43 -17.95 -25.29
N ASN A 64 -20.80 -18.92 -26.12
CA ASN A 64 -20.55 -20.34 -25.84
C ASN A 64 -19.13 -20.74 -26.32
N TRP A 65 -18.18 -20.69 -25.41
CA TRP A 65 -16.85 -21.23 -25.66
C TRP A 65 -16.81 -22.72 -25.34
N ASN A 66 -16.19 -23.48 -26.22
CA ASN A 66 -15.95 -24.89 -25.97
C ASN A 66 -14.60 -25.06 -25.26
N PHE A 67 -14.63 -25.62 -24.06
CA PHE A 67 -13.44 -25.87 -23.23
C PHE A 67 -13.11 -27.37 -23.12
N ASP A 68 -13.73 -28.26 -23.94
CA ASP A 68 -13.69 -29.72 -23.77
C ASP A 68 -12.27 -30.30 -23.74
N ASP A 69 -11.35 -29.74 -24.52
CA ASP A 69 -9.96 -30.21 -24.61
C ASP A 69 -8.97 -29.39 -23.77
N LYS A 70 -9.46 -28.46 -22.90
CA LYS A 70 -8.60 -27.52 -22.17
C LYS A 70 -8.47 -27.91 -20.70
N THR A 71 -7.28 -27.69 -20.15
CA THR A 71 -7.03 -27.89 -18.72
C THR A 71 -7.57 -26.71 -17.93
N ILE A 72 -8.64 -26.93 -17.16
CA ILE A 72 -9.20 -25.92 -16.27
C ILE A 72 -8.42 -25.93 -14.95
N ASN A 73 -7.88 -24.77 -14.60
CA ASN A 73 -7.14 -24.55 -13.36
C ASN A 73 -8.02 -23.80 -12.34
N ASN A 74 -7.70 -23.96 -11.06
CA ASN A 74 -8.32 -23.18 -9.98
C ASN A 74 -7.39 -22.03 -9.58
N ILE A 75 -7.95 -20.87 -9.25
CA ILE A 75 -7.23 -19.66 -8.88
C ILE A 75 -6.24 -19.90 -7.73
N ASN A 76 -6.53 -20.81 -6.81
CA ASN A 76 -5.63 -21.17 -5.70
C ASN A 76 -4.33 -21.85 -6.17
N ASN A 77 -4.29 -22.33 -7.41
CA ASN A 77 -3.10 -22.94 -8.02
C ASN A 77 -2.35 -21.96 -8.93
N LEU A 78 -2.81 -20.72 -9.03
CA LEU A 78 -2.26 -19.74 -9.97
C LEU A 78 -0.73 -19.62 -9.88
N GLY A 79 -0.16 -19.46 -8.68
CA GLY A 79 1.27 -19.31 -8.50
C GLY A 79 2.13 -20.49 -8.97
N ARG A 80 1.52 -21.65 -9.27
CA ARG A 80 2.22 -22.82 -9.82
C ARG A 80 2.22 -22.87 -11.33
N VAL A 81 1.21 -22.29 -11.96
CA VAL A 81 0.98 -22.41 -13.41
C VAL A 81 1.21 -21.09 -14.16
N PHE A 82 1.17 -19.98 -13.45
CA PHE A 82 1.37 -18.64 -13.99
C PHE A 82 2.81 -18.16 -13.75
N THR A 83 3.74 -18.66 -14.57
CA THR A 83 5.19 -18.49 -14.40
C THR A 83 5.86 -17.71 -15.51
N GLU A 84 5.13 -17.44 -16.59
CA GLU A 84 5.63 -16.75 -17.78
C GLU A 84 4.53 -15.97 -18.50
N ALA A 85 4.88 -15.25 -19.56
CA ALA A 85 3.92 -14.50 -20.37
C ALA A 85 2.85 -15.42 -20.97
N CYS A 86 1.60 -15.14 -20.68
CA CYS A 86 0.47 -15.98 -21.10
C CYS A 86 -0.82 -15.18 -21.25
N THR A 87 -1.85 -15.84 -21.78
CA THR A 87 -3.23 -15.38 -21.75
C THR A 87 -4.04 -16.26 -20.82
N ILE A 88 -4.75 -15.65 -19.90
CA ILE A 88 -5.64 -16.29 -18.93
C ILE A 88 -7.07 -16.11 -19.41
N LEU A 89 -7.76 -17.19 -19.72
CA LEU A 89 -9.18 -17.21 -20.03
C LEU A 89 -9.95 -17.44 -18.75
N ALA A 90 -10.72 -16.46 -18.30
CA ALA A 90 -11.54 -16.57 -17.10
C ALA A 90 -12.82 -17.40 -17.41
N VAL A 91 -12.89 -18.61 -16.88
CA VAL A 91 -14.03 -19.51 -17.04
C VAL A 91 -15.13 -19.19 -16.02
N SER A 92 -14.72 -18.88 -14.79
CA SER A 92 -15.58 -18.44 -13.70
C SER A 92 -14.80 -17.56 -12.73
N ASP A 93 -15.40 -17.09 -11.65
CA ASP A 93 -14.72 -16.27 -10.61
C ASP A 93 -13.49 -16.97 -10.00
N THR A 94 -13.37 -18.28 -10.11
CA THR A 94 -12.31 -19.10 -9.48
C THR A 94 -11.62 -20.07 -10.43
N GLN A 95 -12.09 -20.20 -11.67
CA GLN A 95 -11.56 -21.15 -12.65
C GLN A 95 -11.06 -20.45 -13.90
N PHE A 96 -9.96 -20.94 -14.42
CA PHE A 96 -9.32 -20.35 -15.60
C PHE A 96 -8.55 -21.40 -16.43
N ILE A 97 -8.27 -21.01 -17.66
CA ILE A 97 -7.42 -21.74 -18.60
C ILE A 97 -6.23 -20.85 -18.94
N ILE A 98 -5.04 -21.44 -19.03
CA ILE A 98 -3.84 -20.74 -19.53
C ILE A 98 -3.62 -21.11 -21.00
N GLU A 99 -3.50 -20.08 -21.80
CA GLU A 99 -3.13 -20.16 -23.20
C GLU A 99 -1.78 -19.47 -23.44
N ARG A 100 -1.17 -19.75 -24.58
CA ARG A 100 0.00 -19.02 -25.01
C ARG A 100 -0.31 -17.54 -25.12
N TYR A 101 0.68 -16.69 -24.76
CA TYR A 101 0.50 -15.25 -24.88
C TYR A 101 0.19 -14.86 -26.34
N ASP A 102 -0.95 -14.22 -26.54
CA ASP A 102 -1.40 -13.72 -27.82
C ASP A 102 -1.92 -12.29 -27.68
N ASN A 103 -1.60 -11.44 -28.65
CA ASN A 103 -2.11 -10.09 -28.76
C ASN A 103 -3.30 -9.97 -29.74
N GLU A 104 -3.51 -11.00 -30.58
CA GLU A 104 -4.51 -11.02 -31.63
C GLU A 104 -5.78 -11.75 -31.16
N PHE A 105 -6.42 -11.26 -30.10
CA PHE A 105 -7.78 -11.71 -29.79
C PHE A 105 -8.78 -10.97 -30.66
N SER A 106 -9.79 -11.69 -31.16
CA SER A 106 -10.87 -11.09 -31.96
C SER A 106 -11.62 -10.04 -31.14
N ASP A 107 -12.20 -9.06 -31.82
CA ASP A 107 -12.92 -7.92 -31.27
C ASP A 107 -14.14 -8.25 -30.37
N ALA A 108 -14.46 -9.53 -30.25
CA ALA A 108 -15.58 -10.06 -29.46
C ALA A 108 -15.24 -10.29 -27.96
N HIS A 109 -14.12 -9.82 -27.45
CA HIS A 109 -13.67 -10.14 -26.10
C HIS A 109 -13.37 -8.90 -25.28
N ILE A 110 -13.71 -8.97 -23.97
CA ILE A 110 -13.20 -8.02 -23.00
C ILE A 110 -11.84 -8.55 -22.53
N ARG A 111 -10.81 -7.74 -22.70
CA ARG A 111 -9.45 -8.10 -22.34
C ARG A 111 -8.84 -7.08 -21.39
N TYR A 112 -8.30 -7.55 -20.30
CA TYR A 112 -7.35 -6.81 -19.48
C TYR A 112 -5.93 -7.21 -19.90
N SER A 113 -5.05 -6.24 -20.11
CA SER A 113 -3.66 -6.45 -20.48
C SER A 113 -2.73 -5.79 -19.47
N TYR A 114 -1.76 -6.55 -18.98
CA TYR A 114 -0.71 -6.10 -18.07
C TYR A 114 0.64 -6.24 -18.76
N TYR A 115 1.40 -5.17 -18.84
CA TYR A 115 2.74 -5.16 -19.45
C TYR A 115 3.86 -4.92 -18.42
N SER A 116 3.58 -4.18 -17.38
CA SER A 116 4.44 -3.89 -16.23
C SER A 116 3.65 -3.05 -15.23
N SER A 117 4.24 -2.77 -14.09
CA SER A 117 3.60 -2.04 -12.98
C SER A 117 3.02 -0.65 -13.31
N LEU A 118 3.23 -0.13 -14.50
CA LEU A 118 2.72 1.18 -14.92
C LEU A 118 1.96 1.12 -16.26
N ASN A 119 1.68 -0.06 -16.78
CA ASN A 119 1.14 -0.21 -18.12
C ASN A 119 0.02 -1.26 -18.15
N GLU A 120 -1.12 -0.84 -17.61
CA GLU A 120 -2.34 -1.63 -17.56
C GLU A 120 -3.38 -1.02 -18.49
N LYS A 121 -4.10 -1.87 -19.22
CA LYS A 121 -5.20 -1.43 -20.06
C LYS A 121 -6.33 -2.43 -20.10
N ILE A 122 -7.54 -1.91 -20.33
CA ILE A 122 -8.72 -2.68 -20.71
C ILE A 122 -8.97 -2.43 -22.20
N VAL A 123 -9.15 -3.50 -22.95
CA VAL A 123 -9.45 -3.46 -24.37
C VAL A 123 -10.87 -3.98 -24.60
N LEU A 124 -11.67 -3.19 -25.29
CA LEU A 124 -13.06 -3.48 -25.63
C LEU A 124 -13.24 -3.29 -27.15
N GLY A 125 -13.19 -4.37 -27.92
CA GLY A 125 -13.15 -4.24 -29.36
C GLY A 125 -11.92 -3.44 -29.81
N GLU A 126 -12.15 -2.36 -30.57
CA GLU A 126 -11.09 -1.43 -31.00
C GLU A 126 -10.69 -0.39 -29.93
N ASP A 127 -11.48 -0.26 -28.86
CA ASP A 127 -11.26 0.75 -27.83
C ASP A 127 -10.23 0.27 -26.77
N GLU A 128 -9.23 1.10 -26.50
CA GLU A 128 -8.28 0.90 -25.42
C GLU A 128 -8.48 1.92 -24.29
N ILE A 129 -8.68 1.45 -23.07
CA ILE A 129 -8.76 2.27 -21.87
C ILE A 129 -7.51 2.02 -21.03
N ARG A 130 -6.61 2.99 -20.96
CA ARG A 130 -5.42 2.92 -20.12
C ARG A 130 -5.81 3.21 -18.68
N LEU A 131 -5.41 2.34 -17.79
CA LEU A 131 -5.71 2.44 -16.35
C LEU A 131 -4.65 3.25 -15.59
N ASP A 132 -3.44 3.28 -16.11
CA ASP A 132 -2.30 4.02 -15.58
C ASP A 132 -2.44 5.55 -15.65
N GLN A 133 -3.20 6.06 -16.61
CA GLN A 133 -3.39 7.51 -16.81
C GLN A 133 -4.09 8.23 -15.65
N TYR A 134 -4.78 7.50 -14.81
CA TYR A 134 -5.58 8.08 -13.73
C TYR A 134 -4.83 8.20 -12.41
N PHE A 135 -3.60 7.67 -12.33
CA PHE A 135 -2.94 7.54 -11.03
C PHE A 135 -1.41 7.67 -11.14
N GLU A 136 -0.89 8.82 -10.73
CA GLU A 136 0.53 9.02 -10.40
C GLU A 136 0.87 8.33 -9.07
N SER A 137 0.70 7.04 -8.93
CA SER A 137 1.07 6.38 -7.70
C SER A 137 2.03 5.23 -7.94
N THR A 138 2.79 4.97 -6.91
CA THR A 138 3.71 3.84 -6.76
C THR A 138 2.99 2.49 -6.70
N ALA A 139 1.66 2.48 -6.64
CA ALA A 139 0.88 1.25 -6.67
C ALA A 139 0.92 0.62 -8.05
N SER A 140 1.22 -0.65 -8.09
CA SER A 140 1.49 -1.40 -9.29
C SER A 140 0.23 -1.75 -10.12
N SER A 141 -0.97 -1.62 -9.53
CA SER A 141 -2.26 -1.87 -10.21
C SER A 141 -3.42 -1.30 -9.40
N ILE A 142 -4.49 -0.83 -10.09
CA ILE A 142 -5.74 -0.42 -9.41
C ILE A 142 -6.50 -1.61 -8.82
N PHE A 143 -6.25 -2.81 -9.31
CA PHE A 143 -6.86 -4.05 -8.83
C PHE A 143 -6.00 -4.75 -7.77
N ALA A 144 -4.75 -4.33 -7.62
CA ALA A 144 -3.86 -4.88 -6.62
C ALA A 144 -4.34 -4.51 -5.22
N GLN A 145 -4.27 -5.49 -4.34
CA GLN A 145 -4.44 -5.20 -2.93
C GLN A 145 -3.13 -4.65 -2.39
N PRO A 146 -3.20 -3.52 -1.67
CA PRO A 146 -2.02 -2.97 -1.02
C PRO A 146 -1.35 -4.03 -0.14
N THR A 147 -0.05 -4.18 -0.29
CA THR A 147 0.76 -5.07 0.51
C THR A 147 1.55 -4.28 1.55
N TYR A 148 2.17 -4.97 2.51
CA TYR A 148 3.13 -4.30 3.40
C TYR A 148 4.29 -3.65 2.63
N LYS A 149 4.61 -4.14 1.42
CA LYS A 149 5.61 -3.53 0.55
C LYS A 149 5.17 -2.14 0.10
N GLU A 150 3.90 -1.97 -0.27
CA GLU A 150 3.35 -0.65 -0.63
C GLU A 150 3.43 0.33 0.54
N LEU A 151 3.15 -0.13 1.77
CA LEU A 151 3.35 0.68 2.96
C LEU A 151 4.83 1.03 3.16
N ASP A 152 5.75 0.08 2.93
CA ASP A 152 7.19 0.32 2.99
C ASP A 152 7.61 1.40 1.97
N GLU A 153 7.14 1.31 0.72
CA GLU A 153 7.40 2.29 -0.34
C GLU A 153 6.79 3.66 -0.02
N ALA A 154 5.57 3.70 0.53
CA ALA A 154 4.93 4.94 0.98
C ALA A 154 5.71 5.62 2.12
N MET A 155 6.28 4.83 3.04
CA MET A 155 7.15 5.34 4.09
C MET A 155 8.48 5.86 3.55
N ASP A 156 9.07 5.17 2.57
CA ASP A 156 10.29 5.61 1.89
C ASP A 156 10.05 6.91 1.10
N PHE A 157 8.92 7.01 0.41
CA PHE A 157 8.48 8.23 -0.26
C PHE A 157 8.31 9.39 0.73
N TYR A 158 7.64 9.14 1.88
CA TYR A 158 7.50 10.14 2.94
C TYR A 158 8.87 10.60 3.45
N TYR A 159 9.77 9.68 3.72
CA TYR A 159 11.11 10.00 4.19
C TYR A 159 11.86 10.92 3.21
N GLU A 160 11.94 10.53 1.94
CA GLU A 160 12.71 11.25 0.93
C GLU A 160 12.10 12.62 0.59
N ARG A 161 10.79 12.75 0.63
CA ARG A 161 10.09 13.97 0.19
C ARG A 161 9.78 14.95 1.33
N PHE A 162 9.58 14.46 2.53
CA PHE A 162 9.09 15.30 3.63
C PHE A 162 9.99 15.29 4.86
N ALA A 163 10.41 14.14 5.38
CA ALA A 163 11.21 14.10 6.60
C ALA A 163 12.65 14.55 6.37
N ARG A 164 13.21 14.19 5.22
CA ARG A 164 14.58 14.53 4.81
C ARG A 164 14.70 15.92 4.18
N THR A 165 13.61 16.61 4.00
CA THR A 165 13.56 17.95 3.40
C THR A 165 12.82 18.91 4.33
N SER A 166 12.93 20.21 4.10
CA SER A 166 12.13 21.23 4.81
C SER A 166 10.79 21.54 4.12
N SER A 167 10.30 20.64 3.24
CA SER A 167 9.13 20.92 2.41
C SER A 167 7.78 20.70 3.12
N CYS A 168 7.76 19.96 4.23
CA CYS A 168 6.52 19.66 4.95
C CYS A 168 6.22 20.70 6.02
N LEU A 169 5.24 21.59 5.77
CA LEU A 169 4.84 22.64 6.72
C LEU A 169 4.37 22.11 8.08
N ILE A 170 3.75 20.94 8.13
CA ILE A 170 3.30 20.32 9.39
C ILE A 170 4.51 19.84 10.18
N LEU A 171 5.41 19.12 9.52
CA LEU A 171 6.59 18.56 10.17
C LEU A 171 7.55 19.66 10.66
N ASN A 172 7.61 20.78 9.94
CA ASN A 172 8.44 21.92 10.33
C ASN A 172 7.99 22.56 11.66
N GLN A 173 6.72 22.40 12.02
CA GLN A 173 6.20 22.90 13.32
C GLN A 173 6.75 22.08 14.52
N ALA A 174 7.39 20.94 14.28
CA ALA A 174 8.06 20.19 15.33
C ALA A 174 9.32 20.88 15.86
N TRP A 175 9.88 21.86 15.13
CA TRP A 175 11.08 22.56 15.54
C TRP A 175 10.76 23.82 16.37
N GLU A 176 11.38 23.94 17.54
CA GLU A 176 11.37 25.16 18.37
C GLU A 176 12.45 26.15 17.89
N ASP A 177 13.66 25.64 17.73
CA ASP A 177 14.82 26.41 17.25
C ASP A 177 15.60 25.57 16.23
N THR A 178 15.41 25.93 14.96
CA THR A 178 16.08 25.23 13.85
C THR A 178 17.60 25.44 13.88
N SER A 179 18.07 26.60 14.36
CA SER A 179 19.52 26.90 14.46
C SER A 179 20.22 26.04 15.52
N LYS A 180 19.51 25.65 16.56
CA LYS A 180 19.99 24.78 17.61
C LYS A 180 19.64 23.30 17.39
N CYS A 181 18.76 22.99 16.43
CA CYS A 181 18.18 21.67 16.20
C CYS A 181 17.39 21.16 17.42
N GLU A 182 16.66 22.07 18.06
CA GLU A 182 15.82 21.79 19.21
C GLU A 182 14.36 21.66 18.78
N PHE A 183 13.71 20.61 19.26
CA PHE A 183 12.28 20.40 19.08
C PHE A 183 11.47 21.15 20.13
N ILE A 184 10.22 21.45 19.79
CA ILE A 184 9.22 21.89 20.77
C ILE A 184 9.00 20.82 21.85
N ALA A 185 8.33 21.20 22.92
CA ALA A 185 7.82 20.22 23.88
C ALA A 185 6.75 19.33 23.19
N LYS A 186 6.96 17.99 23.21
CA LYS A 186 6.04 16.99 22.63
C LYS A 186 5.82 17.14 21.10
N PRO A 187 6.86 17.03 20.27
CA PRO A 187 6.75 17.20 18.81
C PRO A 187 6.06 16.00 18.12
N GLU A 188 5.81 14.90 18.83
CA GLU A 188 5.27 13.64 18.27
C GLU A 188 4.01 13.84 17.45
N HIS A 189 3.11 14.71 17.88
CA HIS A 189 1.85 14.95 17.16
C HIS A 189 2.06 15.52 15.76
N PHE A 190 3.03 16.43 15.55
CA PHE A 190 3.34 16.93 14.20
C PHE A 190 3.98 15.86 13.32
N MET A 191 4.84 15.02 13.91
CA MET A 191 5.49 13.91 13.20
C MET A 191 4.44 12.88 12.78
N ARG A 192 3.58 12.48 13.69
CA ARG A 192 2.47 11.58 13.44
C ARG A 192 1.51 12.14 12.39
N ASP A 193 1.06 13.38 12.54
CA ASP A 193 0.06 13.99 11.67
C ASP A 193 0.58 14.18 10.24
N SER A 194 1.86 14.55 10.08
CA SER A 194 2.48 14.64 8.76
C SER A 194 2.61 13.29 8.08
N LEU A 195 3.03 12.25 8.81
CA LEU A 195 3.09 10.89 8.28
C LEU A 195 1.70 10.37 7.92
N TYR A 196 0.74 10.53 8.82
CA TYR A 196 -0.65 10.14 8.61
C TYR A 196 -1.24 10.76 7.33
N GLN A 197 -1.08 12.07 7.13
CA GLN A 197 -1.59 12.74 5.92
C GLN A 197 -0.92 12.23 4.64
N CYS A 198 0.38 11.97 4.68
CA CYS A 198 1.07 11.38 3.54
C CYS A 198 0.54 9.98 3.24
N LEU A 199 0.44 9.12 4.24
CA LEU A 199 -0.07 7.75 4.07
C LEU A 199 -1.51 7.75 3.53
N GLN A 200 -2.38 8.62 4.04
CA GLN A 200 -3.74 8.79 3.49
C GLN A 200 -3.76 9.23 2.04
N ALA A 201 -2.77 10.02 1.62
CA ALA A 201 -2.70 10.53 0.26
C ALA A 201 -2.13 9.52 -0.75
N VAL A 202 -1.21 8.67 -0.29
CA VAL A 202 -0.43 7.76 -1.15
C VAL A 202 -1.01 6.37 -1.20
N LEU A 203 -1.39 5.81 -0.06
CA LEU A 203 -1.94 4.46 0.02
C LEU A 203 -3.39 4.43 -0.49
N ARG A 204 -3.72 3.47 -1.32
CA ARG A 204 -5.06 3.29 -1.93
C ARG A 204 -5.79 2.10 -1.33
N ASN A 205 -7.12 2.09 -1.47
CA ASN A 205 -7.97 0.95 -1.09
C ASN A 205 -7.75 0.44 0.32
N HIS A 206 -7.44 1.34 1.27
CA HIS A 206 -7.20 1.00 2.68
C HIS A 206 -7.72 2.12 3.57
N SER A 207 -7.83 1.81 4.84
CA SER A 207 -8.23 2.78 5.86
C SER A 207 -7.02 3.11 6.73
N VAL A 208 -6.53 4.34 6.63
CA VAL A 208 -5.55 4.89 7.58
C VAL A 208 -6.30 5.60 8.68
N LYS A 209 -6.10 5.18 9.91
CA LYS A 209 -6.73 5.76 11.10
C LYS A 209 -5.66 6.28 12.05
N ARG A 210 -5.94 7.41 12.67
CA ARG A 210 -5.09 8.05 13.66
C ARG A 210 -5.61 7.78 15.07
N GLU A 211 -4.71 7.60 16.03
CA GLU A 211 -5.03 7.45 17.46
C GLU A 211 -6.12 6.41 17.72
N GLN A 212 -5.88 5.18 17.27
CA GLN A 212 -6.81 4.09 17.54
C GLN A 212 -6.48 3.41 18.85
N ASN A 213 -7.45 3.33 19.73
CA ASN A 213 -7.34 2.53 20.93
C ASN A 213 -7.23 1.05 20.51
N VAL A 214 -6.12 0.45 20.87
CA VAL A 214 -5.88 -1.00 20.76
C VAL A 214 -6.19 -1.65 22.12
N ASP A 215 -6.04 -0.89 23.18
CA ASP A 215 -6.53 -1.22 24.51
C ASP A 215 -7.16 0.02 25.17
N ALA A 216 -7.76 -0.14 26.35
CA ALA A 216 -8.44 0.95 27.07
C ALA A 216 -7.48 2.06 27.56
N THR A 217 -6.15 1.88 27.45
CA THR A 217 -5.16 2.72 28.15
C THR A 217 -4.26 3.50 27.22
N HIS A 218 -3.90 2.98 26.04
CA HIS A 218 -2.93 3.62 25.15
C HIS A 218 -3.31 3.43 23.66
N PRO A 219 -3.58 4.51 22.92
CA PRO A 219 -3.86 4.44 21.50
C PRO A 219 -2.57 4.24 20.72
N VAL A 220 -2.61 3.38 19.68
CA VAL A 220 -1.57 3.35 18.66
C VAL A 220 -1.63 4.63 17.80
N ASP A 221 -0.48 5.18 17.44
CA ASP A 221 -0.42 6.45 16.72
C ASP A 221 -1.13 6.40 15.36
N ILE A 222 -0.86 5.37 14.55
CA ILE A 222 -1.51 5.18 13.25
C ILE A 222 -1.80 3.68 13.04
N LYS A 223 -3.03 3.36 12.65
CA LYS A 223 -3.47 2.01 12.25
C LYS A 223 -3.81 2.05 10.76
N VAL A 224 -3.16 1.19 9.96
CA VAL A 224 -3.46 0.99 8.55
C VAL A 224 -4.18 -0.35 8.40
N ILE A 225 -5.37 -0.33 7.81
CA ILE A 225 -6.21 -1.51 7.64
C ILE A 225 -6.45 -1.71 6.15
N TRP A 226 -6.22 -2.92 5.67
CA TRP A 226 -6.58 -3.35 4.32
C TRP A 226 -7.96 -4.02 4.35
N PRO A 227 -9.04 -3.36 3.89
CA PRO A 227 -10.42 -3.82 4.11
C PRO A 227 -10.74 -5.19 3.51
N VAL A 228 -10.06 -5.55 2.43
CA VAL A 228 -10.36 -6.77 1.66
C VAL A 228 -9.47 -7.96 2.05
N ILE A 229 -8.34 -7.68 2.71
CA ILE A 229 -7.43 -8.68 3.24
C ILE A 229 -7.30 -8.51 4.75
N THR A 230 -6.86 -9.56 5.42
CA THR A 230 -6.76 -9.59 6.88
C THR A 230 -5.54 -8.83 7.42
N ASN A 231 -4.83 -8.07 6.59
CA ASN A 231 -3.61 -7.37 6.98
C ASN A 231 -3.91 -6.07 7.74
N VAL A 232 -3.16 -5.84 8.79
CA VAL A 232 -3.19 -4.60 9.58
C VAL A 232 -1.76 -4.19 9.92
N ALA A 233 -1.43 -2.93 9.72
CA ALA A 233 -0.18 -2.36 10.22
C ALA A 233 -0.46 -1.40 11.38
N LEU A 234 0.30 -1.57 12.46
CA LEU A 234 0.30 -0.70 13.62
C LEU A 234 1.59 0.14 13.58
N ILE A 235 1.47 1.45 13.57
CA ILE A 235 2.61 2.35 13.46
C ILE A 235 2.72 3.15 14.75
N GLU A 236 3.83 2.98 15.43
CA GLU A 236 4.20 3.75 16.61
C GLU A 236 5.25 4.79 16.22
N VAL A 237 5.02 6.04 16.57
CA VAL A 237 5.90 7.17 16.27
C VAL A 237 6.69 7.55 17.52
N LYS A 238 7.99 7.64 17.39
CA LYS A 238 8.88 8.15 18.43
C LYS A 238 9.87 9.14 17.84
N TRP A 239 10.44 9.96 18.69
CA TRP A 239 11.47 10.91 18.26
C TRP A 239 12.71 10.86 19.15
N LEU A 240 13.83 11.19 18.56
CA LEU A 240 15.13 11.33 19.23
C LEU A 240 15.69 12.70 18.91
N GLY A 241 16.20 13.36 19.94
CA GLY A 241 16.74 14.72 19.81
C GLY A 241 16.68 15.46 21.14
N ASP A 242 16.79 16.76 21.05
CA ASP A 242 16.80 17.68 22.18
C ASP A 242 15.55 18.57 22.14
N SER A 243 14.97 18.83 23.32
CA SER A 243 13.82 19.72 23.50
C SER A 243 13.98 20.41 24.88
N GLY A 244 14.46 21.64 24.90
CA GLY A 244 14.83 22.33 26.13
C GLY A 244 15.84 21.51 26.95
N SER A 245 15.48 21.18 28.21
CA SER A 245 16.32 20.37 29.08
C SER A 245 16.19 18.86 28.85
N THR A 246 15.32 18.43 27.96
CA THR A 246 15.05 17.00 27.71
C THR A 246 15.89 16.49 26.55
N HIS A 247 16.55 15.35 26.76
CA HIS A 247 17.40 14.70 25.76
C HIS A 247 16.93 13.29 25.52
N TYR A 248 16.13 13.08 24.45
CA TYR A 248 15.65 11.76 24.09
C TYR A 248 16.68 10.99 23.26
N ARG A 249 16.98 9.77 23.69
CA ARG A 249 18.01 8.89 23.13
C ARG A 249 17.43 7.46 22.94
N ASP A 250 18.29 6.49 22.73
CA ASP A 250 17.94 5.10 22.41
C ASP A 250 16.91 4.48 23.39
N LYS A 251 16.88 4.92 24.65
CA LYS A 251 15.89 4.49 25.64
C LYS A 251 14.46 4.77 25.15
N ARG A 252 14.20 5.96 24.55
CA ARG A 252 12.89 6.35 24.05
C ARG A 252 12.44 5.46 22.88
N ALA A 253 13.37 5.09 21.99
CA ALA A 253 13.08 4.17 20.89
C ALA A 253 12.76 2.75 21.41
N ASN A 254 13.46 2.28 22.44
CA ASN A 254 13.17 0.99 23.06
C ASN A 254 11.83 0.98 23.83
N GLU A 255 11.43 2.10 24.43
CA GLU A 255 10.09 2.25 25.02
C GLU A 255 9.00 2.12 23.93
N GLY A 256 9.18 2.76 22.78
CA GLY A 256 8.28 2.60 21.65
C GLY A 256 8.23 1.18 21.09
N ALA A 257 9.38 0.50 21.02
CA ALA A 257 9.43 -0.90 20.59
C ALA A 257 8.64 -1.81 21.55
N LYS A 258 8.75 -1.58 22.85
CA LYS A 258 7.96 -2.32 23.85
C LYS A 258 6.46 -2.07 23.67
N GLN A 259 6.05 -0.79 23.60
CA GLN A 259 4.65 -0.42 23.40
C GLN A 259 4.06 -1.09 22.16
N LEU A 260 4.80 -1.08 21.04
CA LEU A 260 4.36 -1.68 19.80
C LEU A 260 4.16 -3.20 19.90
N ILE A 261 5.02 -3.90 20.63
CA ILE A 261 4.85 -5.34 20.91
C ILE A 261 3.58 -5.58 21.71
N ASP A 262 3.36 -4.78 22.75
CA ASP A 262 2.16 -4.89 23.58
C ASP A 262 0.89 -4.64 22.74
N TYR A 263 0.90 -3.68 21.81
CA TYR A 263 -0.21 -3.43 20.89
C TYR A 263 -0.44 -4.58 19.91
N ILE A 264 0.62 -5.18 19.36
CA ILE A 264 0.48 -6.34 18.47
C ILE A 264 -0.17 -7.50 19.24
N ALA A 265 0.30 -7.78 20.45
CA ALA A 265 -0.23 -8.87 21.27
C ALA A 265 -1.71 -8.67 21.57
N SER A 266 -2.11 -7.49 22.07
CA SER A 266 -3.53 -7.18 22.33
C SER A 266 -4.38 -7.24 21.05
N SER A 267 -3.87 -6.74 19.93
CA SER A 267 -4.60 -6.77 18.66
C SER A 267 -4.82 -8.17 18.13
N VAL A 268 -3.85 -9.07 18.29
CA VAL A 268 -3.99 -10.49 17.90
C VAL A 268 -5.02 -11.21 18.78
N GLU A 269 -5.09 -10.87 20.07
CA GLU A 269 -6.11 -11.42 20.96
C GLU A 269 -7.52 -10.94 20.60
N GLU A 270 -7.68 -9.67 20.25
CA GLU A 270 -8.98 -9.08 19.90
C GLU A 270 -9.46 -9.48 18.49
N GLU A 271 -8.55 -9.59 17.53
CA GLU A 271 -8.85 -9.83 16.12
C GLU A 271 -7.98 -10.99 15.57
N PRO A 272 -8.19 -12.25 16.02
CA PRO A 272 -7.30 -13.38 15.71
C PRO A 272 -7.27 -13.76 14.23
N ASP A 273 -8.27 -13.36 13.45
CA ASP A 273 -8.34 -13.61 12.01
C ASP A 273 -7.52 -12.62 11.18
N LYS A 274 -6.88 -11.63 11.83
CA LYS A 274 -6.05 -10.63 11.17
C LYS A 274 -4.57 -10.88 11.34
N HIS A 275 -3.81 -10.43 10.35
CA HIS A 275 -2.35 -10.45 10.36
C HIS A 275 -1.79 -9.07 10.72
N PHE A 276 -1.13 -8.98 11.86
CA PHE A 276 -0.58 -7.72 12.35
C PHE A 276 0.92 -7.62 12.09
N ILE A 277 1.37 -6.45 11.64
CA ILE A 277 2.79 -6.04 11.63
C ILE A 277 2.90 -4.68 12.29
N GLY A 278 3.89 -4.54 13.16
CA GLY A 278 4.22 -3.29 13.81
C GLY A 278 5.35 -2.53 13.11
N TYR A 279 5.20 -1.24 12.94
CA TYR A 279 6.21 -0.33 12.43
C TYR A 279 6.61 0.65 13.53
N LEU A 280 7.82 0.53 14.05
CA LEU A 280 8.39 1.57 14.89
C LEU A 280 9.06 2.61 14.01
N THR A 281 8.44 3.77 13.92
CA THR A 281 8.94 4.90 13.12
C THR A 281 9.58 5.93 14.04
N VAL A 282 10.90 6.10 13.93
CA VAL A 282 11.67 6.99 14.76
C VAL A 282 12.12 8.21 13.95
N PHE A 283 11.61 9.37 14.30
CA PHE A 283 12.07 10.66 13.78
C PHE A 283 13.33 11.10 14.52
N ASP A 284 14.44 11.14 13.83
CA ASP A 284 15.75 11.39 14.42
C ASP A 284 16.28 12.78 14.07
N GLY A 285 16.14 13.69 15.02
CA GLY A 285 16.67 15.04 14.94
C GLY A 285 18.06 15.19 15.56
N ARG A 286 18.68 14.12 16.06
CA ARG A 286 20.00 14.16 16.67
C ARG A 286 21.05 14.61 15.66
N ARG A 287 22.01 15.37 16.12
CA ARG A 287 23.13 15.87 15.30
C ARG A 287 24.47 15.27 15.77
N GLY A 288 25.42 15.22 14.84
CA GLY A 288 26.79 14.87 15.10
C GLY A 288 27.57 16.02 15.80
N LYS A 289 28.89 15.97 15.74
CA LYS A 289 29.74 17.05 16.25
C LYS A 289 29.48 18.39 15.55
N ASN A 290 29.14 18.35 14.28
CA ASN A 290 28.68 19.50 13.51
C ASN A 290 27.15 19.42 13.39
N LYS A 291 26.44 20.51 13.71
CA LYS A 291 24.98 20.60 13.63
C LYS A 291 24.41 20.36 12.22
N ASN A 292 25.20 20.56 11.19
CA ASN A 292 24.82 20.30 9.80
C ASN A 292 24.94 18.82 9.42
N GLN A 293 25.40 17.97 10.33
CA GLN A 293 25.54 16.54 10.10
C GLN A 293 24.60 15.75 11.00
N TYR A 294 23.87 14.81 10.42
CA TYR A 294 23.10 13.84 11.21
C TYR A 294 23.98 13.02 12.14
N ALA A 295 23.44 12.59 13.26
CA ALA A 295 24.16 11.70 14.14
C ALA A 295 24.45 10.38 13.43
N SER A 296 25.71 10.02 13.29
CA SER A 296 26.12 8.75 12.68
C SER A 296 25.82 7.54 13.56
N LYS A 297 25.56 7.77 14.87
CA LYS A 297 25.31 6.70 15.82
C LYS A 297 23.97 6.05 15.56
N GLU A 298 23.98 4.76 15.30
CA GLU A 298 22.78 3.94 15.17
C GLU A 298 21.99 3.88 16.48
N ILE A 299 20.68 3.61 16.34
CA ILE A 299 19.82 3.35 17.49
C ILE A 299 20.10 1.95 18.00
N LYS A 300 20.46 1.83 19.27
CA LYS A 300 20.69 0.54 19.91
C LYS A 300 19.37 -0.01 20.44
N TYR A 301 18.77 -0.89 19.68
CA TYR A 301 17.62 -1.66 20.13
C TYR A 301 18.06 -2.88 20.91
N LYS A 302 17.19 -3.36 21.80
CA LYS A 302 17.40 -4.63 22.48
C LYS A 302 17.27 -5.79 21.48
N PRO A 303 18.07 -6.86 21.63
CA PRO A 303 18.04 -8.01 20.71
C PRO A 303 16.67 -8.67 20.59
N GLU A 304 15.90 -8.69 21.68
CA GLU A 304 14.54 -9.24 21.71
C GLU A 304 13.57 -8.52 20.76
N TYR A 305 13.77 -7.22 20.51
CA TYR A 305 12.93 -6.45 19.59
C TYR A 305 13.37 -6.65 18.14
N LEU A 306 14.69 -6.66 17.88
CA LEU A 306 15.24 -6.88 16.55
C LEU A 306 14.95 -8.28 16.00
N GLY A 307 14.86 -9.28 16.87
CA GLY A 307 14.52 -10.66 16.51
C GLY A 307 13.03 -10.92 16.29
N ASN A 308 12.15 -9.96 16.56
CA ASN A 308 10.71 -10.15 16.38
C ASN A 308 10.30 -10.00 14.90
N PRO A 309 9.82 -11.07 14.24
CA PRO A 309 9.47 -11.05 12.83
C PRO A 309 8.26 -10.17 12.52
N LEU A 310 7.45 -9.81 13.52
CA LEU A 310 6.29 -8.95 13.38
C LEU A 310 6.63 -7.47 13.51
N MET A 311 7.91 -7.13 13.70
CA MET A 311 8.34 -5.74 13.85
C MET A 311 9.23 -5.28 12.71
N LYS A 312 8.96 -4.09 12.24
CA LYS A 312 9.80 -3.33 11.31
C LYS A 312 10.23 -2.02 11.94
N PHE A 313 11.47 -1.62 11.68
CA PHE A 313 12.07 -0.42 12.23
C PHE A 313 12.35 0.57 11.10
N ARG A 314 11.81 1.78 11.22
CA ARG A 314 12.03 2.89 10.30
C ARG A 314 12.68 4.05 11.02
N ARG A 315 13.75 4.59 10.46
CA ARG A 315 14.45 5.76 11.00
C ARG A 315 14.44 6.88 9.97
N PHE A 316 13.80 7.96 10.33
CA PHE A 316 13.68 9.16 9.50
C PHE A 316 14.56 10.27 10.07
N TYR A 317 15.63 10.58 9.39
CA TYR A 317 16.44 11.75 9.73
C TYR A 317 15.69 13.01 9.35
N MET A 318 15.48 13.90 10.33
CA MET A 318 14.76 15.14 10.10
C MET A 318 15.68 16.25 9.61
N GLN A 319 15.34 16.83 8.47
CA GLN A 319 15.97 18.07 8.01
C GLN A 319 15.45 19.24 8.83
N GLN A 320 16.33 20.21 9.08
CA GLN A 320 15.93 21.50 9.64
C GLN A 320 15.11 22.28 8.59
N ALA A 321 14.14 23.04 9.07
CA ALA A 321 13.38 23.99 8.24
C ALA A 321 14.24 25.22 7.86
#